data_529c4461cdf65c0c18d21e68eb0269c6
#
_entry.id   529c4461cdf65c0c18d21e68eb0269c6
#
_cell.length_a   1.000
_cell.length_b   1.000
_cell.length_c   1.000
_cell.angle_alpha   90.00
_cell.angle_beta   90.00
_cell.angle_gamma   90.00
#
_symmetry.space_group_name_H-M   'P 1'
#
loop_
_entity.id
_entity.type
_entity.pdbx_description
1 polymer ?
#
loop_
_entity_poly.entity_id
_entity_poly.type
_entity_poly.pdbx_seq_one_letter_code
_entity_poly.pdbx_strand_id
1 'polypeptide(L)'
;MCRSPARTPQVTTDAAGALKVSRVVKLSVIVPFYNVQSYAPETLRSLRANARDDTEFILVDDCSTDGTPEILAAAERDLRGAVLVRHERNGGLATARNTGLDVARGEYVTFLDGDDWLAPGYYSELLATVEHLGCDFLRTDHVQCTARARTVSRVPHGRRGVVMDPREAILPADRTTSVDYAFAWAGIYHRRLLDDGLLHFRHGLRTAEDRPWIWRLHREAKSFAVVGLTGVFYRRGVASSLTQIGDVRQLDFIRAFDQVIDETSKDRDADTLLPKAVRTYCAIISHHLTSGRFEPQVARTLRAMSAAALKRLPSDVLVDALDSMDTERASRLRRLRRRPAPLGSRVEEAA
;
A
#
# COMPACT_ATOMS: atom_id res chain seq x y z
N MET A 1 24.60 -3.64 18.47
CA MET A 1 23.46 -3.19 19.31
C MET A 1 23.61 -1.70 19.51
N CYS A 2 23.05 -0.89 18.61
CA CYS A 2 22.96 0.56 18.78
C CYS A 2 21.49 0.89 19.02
N ARG A 3 21.13 1.17 20.26
CA ARG A 3 19.83 1.76 20.61
C ARG A 3 19.87 3.22 20.16
N SER A 4 19.04 3.61 19.19
CA SER A 4 18.76 5.02 18.94
C SER A 4 18.26 5.66 20.24
N PRO A 5 18.75 6.86 20.61
CA PRO A 5 18.31 7.51 21.83
C PRO A 5 16.82 7.85 21.71
N ALA A 6 16.05 7.42 22.70
CA ALA A 6 14.66 7.85 22.86
C ALA A 6 14.61 9.38 22.89
N ARG A 7 13.75 10.00 22.04
CA ARG A 7 13.54 11.46 22.08
C ARG A 7 12.99 11.84 23.44
N THR A 8 13.76 12.60 24.20
CA THR A 8 13.36 13.15 25.50
C THR A 8 12.19 14.12 25.28
N PRO A 9 11.15 14.14 26.13
CA PRO A 9 10.07 15.11 26.05
C PRO A 9 10.62 16.53 26.09
N GLN A 10 10.34 17.34 25.09
CA GLN A 10 10.68 18.77 25.15
C GLN A 10 9.62 19.48 26.00
N VAL A 11 10.05 20.12 27.08
CA VAL A 11 9.22 20.97 27.93
C VAL A 11 9.28 22.38 27.37
N THR A 12 8.14 22.88 26.85
CA THR A 12 8.01 24.29 26.43
C THR A 12 6.98 24.97 27.34
N THR A 13 7.19 26.24 27.66
CA THR A 13 6.20 27.09 28.37
C THR A 13 5.34 27.82 27.33
N ASP A 14 4.04 27.84 27.51
CA ASP A 14 3.12 28.68 26.73
C ASP A 14 3.15 30.13 27.23
N ALA A 15 2.48 31.05 26.52
CA ALA A 15 2.38 32.46 26.87
C ALA A 15 1.72 32.75 28.23
N ALA A 16 1.11 31.72 28.86
CA ALA A 16 0.51 31.79 30.18
C ALA A 16 1.36 31.11 31.27
N GLY A 17 2.59 30.68 30.96
CA GLY A 17 3.51 30.04 31.90
C GLY A 17 3.22 28.58 32.25
N ALA A 18 2.30 27.94 31.55
CA ALA A 18 1.98 26.53 31.79
C ALA A 18 3.01 25.63 31.09
N LEU A 19 3.55 24.65 31.81
CA LEU A 19 4.48 23.65 31.29
C LEU A 19 3.73 22.71 30.32
N LYS A 20 3.95 22.90 29.02
CA LYS A 20 3.48 21.99 27.98
C LYS A 20 4.54 20.91 27.79
N VAL A 21 4.34 19.76 28.41
CA VAL A 21 5.13 18.57 28.09
C VAL A 21 4.73 18.14 26.69
N SER A 22 5.64 18.30 25.72
CA SER A 22 5.43 17.75 24.38
C SER A 22 5.28 16.25 24.53
N ARG A 23 4.07 15.74 24.34
CA ARG A 23 3.81 14.30 24.38
C ARG A 23 4.59 13.61 23.26
N VAL A 24 5.38 12.61 23.61
CA VAL A 24 6.03 11.76 22.62
C VAL A 24 4.94 10.97 21.91
N VAL A 25 4.76 11.22 20.61
CA VAL A 25 3.83 10.45 19.78
C VAL A 25 4.49 9.11 19.44
N LYS A 26 3.82 8.02 19.82
CA LYS A 26 4.29 6.66 19.51
C LYS A 26 3.79 6.18 18.15
N LEU A 27 2.54 6.49 17.81
CA LEU A 27 1.90 6.01 16.58
C LEU A 27 1.27 7.15 15.81
N SER A 28 1.62 7.26 14.52
CA SER A 28 0.92 8.07 13.53
C SER A 28 0.08 7.16 12.63
N VAL A 29 -1.23 7.40 12.60
CA VAL A 29 -2.18 6.71 11.74
C VAL A 29 -2.56 7.64 10.60
N ILE A 30 -2.20 7.31 9.38
CA ILE A 30 -2.47 8.12 8.19
C ILE A 30 -3.74 7.58 7.51
N VAL A 31 -4.75 8.43 7.36
CA VAL A 31 -6.05 8.05 6.82
C VAL A 31 -6.42 8.99 5.68
N PRO A 32 -6.21 8.59 4.42
CA PRO A 32 -6.65 9.34 3.25
C PRO A 32 -8.16 9.19 3.05
N PHE A 33 -8.83 10.29 2.70
CA PHE A 33 -10.25 10.35 2.40
C PHE A 33 -10.47 11.02 1.05
N TYR A 34 -11.34 10.44 0.22
CA TYR A 34 -11.81 11.06 -1.01
C TYR A 34 -13.21 10.56 -1.38
N ASN A 35 -14.22 11.42 -1.26
CA ASN A 35 -15.62 11.12 -1.61
C ASN A 35 -16.14 9.82 -0.94
N VAL A 36 -16.00 9.73 0.38
CA VAL A 36 -16.37 8.56 1.18
C VAL A 36 -17.36 8.91 2.31
N GLN A 37 -18.19 9.93 2.14
CA GLN A 37 -19.16 10.41 3.15
C GLN A 37 -20.00 9.29 3.77
N SER A 38 -20.35 8.25 3.00
CA SER A 38 -21.15 7.12 3.47
C SER A 38 -20.39 6.16 4.40
N TYR A 39 -19.07 6.18 4.37
CA TYR A 39 -18.19 5.24 5.10
C TYR A 39 -17.38 5.92 6.20
N ALA A 40 -16.96 7.17 5.99
CA ALA A 40 -16.15 7.95 6.92
C ALA A 40 -16.68 7.94 8.38
N PRO A 41 -17.99 8.00 8.66
CA PRO A 41 -18.48 7.94 10.05
C PRO A 41 -18.14 6.63 10.76
N GLU A 42 -18.13 5.48 10.07
CA GLU A 42 -17.76 4.19 10.67
C GLU A 42 -16.25 4.10 10.88
N THR A 43 -15.45 4.53 9.89
CA THR A 43 -14.00 4.65 10.00
C THR A 43 -13.62 5.47 11.23
N LEU A 44 -14.15 6.70 11.35
CA LEU A 44 -13.88 7.62 12.46
C LEU A 44 -14.35 7.08 13.83
N ARG A 45 -15.47 6.37 13.87
CA ARG A 45 -15.91 5.68 15.10
C ARG A 45 -14.89 4.63 15.53
N SER A 46 -14.35 3.87 14.58
CA SER A 46 -13.34 2.85 14.86
C SER A 46 -12.00 3.47 15.31
N LEU A 47 -11.62 4.62 14.76
CA LEU A 47 -10.44 5.38 15.23
C LEU A 47 -10.63 5.86 16.68
N ARG A 48 -11.82 6.37 17.05
CA ARG A 48 -12.13 6.75 18.45
C ARG A 48 -11.97 5.58 19.41
N ALA A 49 -12.41 4.38 19.02
CA ALA A 49 -12.27 3.16 19.83
C ALA A 49 -10.81 2.68 19.97
N ASN A 50 -9.91 3.22 19.17
CA ASN A 50 -8.47 2.95 19.17
C ASN A 50 -7.63 4.16 19.64
N ALA A 51 -8.29 5.26 20.08
CA ALA A 51 -7.58 6.47 20.50
C ALA A 51 -6.80 6.24 21.79
N ARG A 52 -5.54 6.68 21.79
CA ARG A 52 -4.60 6.63 22.91
C ARG A 52 -3.96 8.00 23.10
N ASP A 53 -3.33 8.20 24.26
CA ASP A 53 -2.64 9.44 24.58
C ASP A 53 -1.41 9.72 23.70
N ASP A 54 -0.79 8.65 23.19
CA ASP A 54 0.42 8.64 22.40
C ASP A 54 0.17 8.36 20.91
N THR A 55 -1.08 8.46 20.45
CA THR A 55 -1.47 8.24 19.04
C THR A 55 -1.98 9.55 18.43
N GLU A 56 -1.56 9.83 17.21
CA GLU A 56 -2.15 10.86 16.35
C GLU A 56 -2.82 10.22 15.12
N PHE A 57 -3.93 10.83 14.69
CA PHE A 57 -4.68 10.43 13.51
C PHE A 57 -4.58 11.55 12.47
N ILE A 58 -3.83 11.31 11.40
CA ILE A 58 -3.63 12.28 10.32
C ILE A 58 -4.69 11.99 9.25
N LEU A 59 -5.75 12.80 9.27
CA LEU A 59 -6.88 12.72 8.35
C LEU A 59 -6.55 13.58 7.13
N VAL A 60 -6.37 12.97 5.96
CA VAL A 60 -6.02 13.70 4.75
C VAL A 60 -7.22 13.70 3.80
N ASP A 61 -7.84 14.87 3.61
CA ASP A 61 -8.90 15.07 2.63
C ASP A 61 -8.29 15.42 1.26
N ASP A 62 -8.36 14.49 0.32
CA ASP A 62 -7.81 14.65 -1.03
C ASP A 62 -8.77 15.43 -1.96
N CYS A 63 -9.26 16.59 -1.50
CA CYS A 63 -10.19 17.47 -2.21
C CYS A 63 -11.52 16.77 -2.50
N SER A 64 -12.20 16.26 -1.47
CA SER A 64 -13.54 15.67 -1.58
C SER A 64 -14.58 16.71 -1.98
N THR A 65 -15.58 16.28 -2.76
CA THR A 65 -16.68 17.11 -3.28
C THR A 65 -18.07 16.70 -2.76
N ASP A 66 -18.10 15.66 -1.90
CA ASP A 66 -19.30 15.22 -1.16
C ASP A 66 -19.28 15.76 0.28
N GLY A 67 -20.07 15.21 1.20
CA GLY A 67 -20.09 15.60 2.63
C GLY A 67 -18.89 15.14 3.46
N THR A 68 -17.85 14.58 2.86
CA THR A 68 -16.65 14.13 3.58
C THR A 68 -15.93 15.27 4.32
N PRO A 69 -15.70 16.48 3.71
CA PRO A 69 -14.99 17.57 4.37
C PRO A 69 -15.63 18.02 5.69
N GLU A 70 -16.97 18.08 5.75
CA GLU A 70 -17.73 18.48 6.95
C GLU A 70 -17.60 17.42 8.04
N ILE A 71 -17.66 16.14 7.67
CA ILE A 71 -17.48 15.00 8.57
C ILE A 71 -16.08 15.04 9.18
N LEU A 72 -15.05 15.29 8.39
CA LEU A 72 -13.66 15.36 8.87
C LEU A 72 -13.41 16.59 9.74
N ALA A 73 -14.01 17.74 9.43
CA ALA A 73 -13.93 18.93 10.27
C ALA A 73 -14.57 18.74 11.65
N ALA A 74 -15.66 17.98 11.73
CA ALA A 74 -16.24 17.57 13.01
C ALA A 74 -15.31 16.60 13.75
N ALA A 75 -14.74 15.62 13.03
CA ALA A 75 -13.84 14.65 13.63
C ALA A 75 -12.55 15.28 14.19
N GLU A 76 -11.99 16.30 13.55
CA GLU A 76 -10.82 17.03 14.05
C GLU A 76 -11.04 17.63 15.44
N ARG A 77 -12.27 18.10 15.73
CA ARG A 77 -12.63 18.66 17.04
C ARG A 77 -12.85 17.59 18.10
N ASP A 78 -13.41 16.44 17.71
CA ASP A 78 -13.96 15.44 18.64
C ASP A 78 -13.06 14.20 18.80
N LEU A 79 -12.19 13.91 17.85
CA LEU A 79 -11.27 12.78 17.89
C LEU A 79 -9.94 13.22 18.49
N ARG A 80 -9.63 12.68 19.65
CA ARG A 80 -8.36 12.97 20.34
C ARG A 80 -7.17 12.61 19.45
N GLY A 81 -6.26 13.55 19.27
CA GLY A 81 -5.05 13.39 18.46
C GLY A 81 -5.29 13.49 16.94
N ALA A 82 -6.47 13.92 16.50
CA ALA A 82 -6.74 14.18 15.10
C ALA A 82 -6.00 15.42 14.61
N VAL A 83 -5.48 15.32 13.40
CA VAL A 83 -4.87 16.40 12.62
C VAL A 83 -5.47 16.32 11.23
N LEU A 84 -6.17 17.37 10.78
CA LEU A 84 -6.78 17.41 9.46
C LEU A 84 -5.88 18.16 8.48
N VAL A 85 -5.57 17.52 7.36
CA VAL A 85 -4.88 18.12 6.23
C VAL A 85 -5.79 18.08 5.01
N ARG A 86 -5.91 19.19 4.28
CA ARG A 86 -6.77 19.32 3.09
C ARG A 86 -5.95 19.66 1.88
N HIS A 87 -6.19 18.95 0.78
CA HIS A 87 -5.65 19.29 -0.51
C HIS A 87 -6.54 20.28 -1.26
N GLU A 88 -5.94 21.22 -1.98
CA GLU A 88 -6.64 22.16 -2.86
C GLU A 88 -7.12 21.50 -4.16
N ARG A 89 -6.49 20.37 -4.54
CA ARG A 89 -6.82 19.55 -5.72
C ARG A 89 -6.61 18.07 -5.42
N ASN A 90 -7.37 17.22 -6.09
CA ASN A 90 -7.21 15.78 -5.96
C ASN A 90 -5.83 15.32 -6.48
N GLY A 91 -4.99 14.83 -5.59
CA GLY A 91 -3.65 14.32 -5.86
C GLY A 91 -3.59 12.79 -6.04
N GLY A 92 -4.64 12.08 -5.64
CA GLY A 92 -4.73 10.62 -5.59
C GLY A 92 -4.14 10.01 -4.31
N LEU A 93 -4.43 8.73 -4.12
CA LEU A 93 -4.14 7.99 -2.89
C LEU A 93 -2.67 8.04 -2.46
N ALA A 94 -1.74 7.86 -3.41
CA ALA A 94 -0.30 7.96 -3.16
C ALA A 94 0.11 9.32 -2.60
N THR A 95 -0.40 10.41 -3.20
CA THR A 95 -0.13 11.78 -2.76
C THR A 95 -0.70 12.03 -1.37
N ALA A 96 -1.94 11.60 -1.12
CA ALA A 96 -2.58 11.78 0.19
C ALA A 96 -1.81 11.02 1.30
N ARG A 97 -1.35 9.80 1.03
CA ARG A 97 -0.50 9.06 1.97
C ARG A 97 0.84 9.75 2.21
N ASN A 98 1.49 10.27 1.16
CA ASN A 98 2.75 11.02 1.29
C ASN A 98 2.56 12.29 2.14
N THR A 99 1.52 13.06 1.88
CA THR A 99 1.19 14.24 2.73
C THR A 99 1.03 13.86 4.19
N GLY A 100 0.38 12.73 4.47
CA GLY A 100 0.28 12.21 5.83
C GLY A 100 1.64 11.82 6.42
N LEU A 101 2.52 11.21 5.63
CA LEU A 101 3.88 10.85 6.04
C LEU A 101 4.73 12.08 6.38
N ASP A 102 4.61 13.16 5.59
CA ASP A 102 5.37 14.40 5.78
C ASP A 102 5.05 15.12 7.10
N VAL A 103 3.83 14.95 7.63
CA VAL A 103 3.41 15.56 8.89
C VAL A 103 3.45 14.59 10.08
N ALA A 104 3.68 13.29 9.84
CA ALA A 104 3.73 12.27 10.88
C ALA A 104 4.88 12.48 11.87
N ARG A 105 4.59 12.33 13.18
CA ARG A 105 5.55 12.52 14.27
C ARG A 105 5.83 11.25 15.07
N GLY A 106 5.00 10.22 14.87
CA GLY A 106 5.10 8.96 15.61
C GLY A 106 6.41 8.21 15.40
N GLU A 107 6.82 7.46 16.38
CA GLU A 107 7.92 6.49 16.29
C GLU A 107 7.57 5.35 15.31
N TYR A 108 6.29 5.05 15.20
CA TYR A 108 5.72 4.12 14.24
C TYR A 108 4.65 4.80 13.38
N VAL A 109 4.50 4.31 12.17
CA VAL A 109 3.51 4.79 11.21
C VAL A 109 2.67 3.60 10.73
N THR A 110 1.37 3.81 10.55
CA THR A 110 0.46 2.88 9.88
C THR A 110 -0.52 3.64 9.01
N PHE A 111 -1.21 2.91 8.13
CA PHE A 111 -2.23 3.47 7.25
C PHE A 111 -3.58 2.81 7.54
N LEU A 112 -4.66 3.50 7.17
CA LEU A 112 -6.02 2.97 7.09
C LEU A 112 -6.74 3.69 5.95
N ASP A 113 -7.43 2.96 5.08
CA ASP A 113 -8.21 3.60 4.03
C ASP A 113 -9.54 4.16 4.60
N GLY A 114 -10.00 5.30 4.10
CA GLY A 114 -11.11 6.09 4.65
C GLY A 114 -12.49 5.43 4.55
N ASP A 115 -12.58 4.28 3.89
CA ASP A 115 -13.78 3.45 3.76
C ASP A 115 -13.71 2.13 4.56
N ASP A 116 -12.59 1.89 5.28
CA ASP A 116 -12.37 0.72 6.11
C ASP A 116 -12.54 1.02 7.61
N TRP A 117 -12.52 0.00 8.46
CA TRP A 117 -12.64 0.18 9.91
C TRP A 117 -11.81 -0.83 10.71
N LEU A 118 -11.68 -0.59 12.01
CA LEU A 118 -10.83 -1.34 12.92
C LEU A 118 -11.61 -2.04 14.03
N ALA A 119 -11.08 -3.15 14.50
CA ALA A 119 -11.48 -3.73 15.78
C ALA A 119 -11.06 -2.80 16.94
N PRO A 120 -11.84 -2.72 18.01
CA PRO A 120 -11.44 -1.99 19.22
C PRO A 120 -10.13 -2.54 19.79
N GLY A 121 -9.20 -1.64 20.17
CA GLY A 121 -7.92 -2.00 20.77
C GLY A 121 -6.85 -2.52 19.81
N TYR A 122 -7.14 -2.63 18.51
CA TYR A 122 -6.20 -3.17 17.52
C TYR A 122 -4.86 -2.45 17.51
N TYR A 123 -4.85 -1.11 17.53
CA TYR A 123 -3.58 -0.37 17.51
C TYR A 123 -2.76 -0.54 18.79
N SER A 124 -3.39 -0.80 19.93
CA SER A 124 -2.67 -1.11 21.17
C SER A 124 -1.93 -2.44 21.06
N GLU A 125 -2.60 -3.47 20.51
CA GLU A 125 -2.02 -4.79 20.30
C GLU A 125 -0.92 -4.77 19.22
N LEU A 126 -1.18 -4.04 18.13
CA LEU A 126 -0.23 -3.90 17.03
C LEU A 126 1.06 -3.20 17.48
N LEU A 127 0.94 -2.10 18.25
CA LEU A 127 2.08 -1.37 18.78
C LEU A 127 2.88 -2.21 19.79
N ALA A 128 2.21 -2.85 20.75
CA ALA A 128 2.87 -3.74 21.69
C ALA A 128 3.63 -4.88 20.99
N THR A 129 3.05 -5.42 19.91
CA THR A 129 3.66 -6.50 19.14
C THR A 129 4.91 -6.03 18.38
N VAL A 130 4.89 -4.87 17.72
CA VAL A 130 6.06 -4.38 16.99
C VAL A 130 7.17 -3.95 17.93
N GLU A 131 6.86 -3.35 19.08
CA GLU A 131 7.83 -2.99 20.12
C GLU A 131 8.51 -4.26 20.70
N HIS A 132 7.72 -5.31 20.96
CA HIS A 132 8.25 -6.59 21.46
C HIS A 132 9.21 -7.26 20.44
N LEU A 133 8.84 -7.26 19.16
CA LEU A 133 9.65 -7.89 18.12
C LEU A 133 10.84 -7.01 17.68
N GLY A 134 10.78 -5.70 17.81
CA GLY A 134 11.86 -4.77 17.52
C GLY A 134 12.30 -4.71 16.05
N CYS A 135 11.41 -5.08 15.11
CA CYS A 135 11.69 -5.09 13.67
C CYS A 135 11.36 -3.74 12.99
N ASP A 136 11.82 -3.58 11.73
CA ASP A 136 11.55 -2.38 10.93
C ASP A 136 10.09 -2.24 10.58
N PHE A 137 9.42 -3.36 10.27
CA PHE A 137 7.98 -3.36 10.00
C PHE A 137 7.32 -4.71 10.30
N LEU A 138 6.03 -4.67 10.60
CA LEU A 138 5.15 -5.83 10.69
C LEU A 138 4.18 -5.88 9.52
N ARG A 139 3.85 -7.11 9.10
CA ARG A 139 2.70 -7.38 8.23
C ARG A 139 1.64 -8.14 9.02
N THR A 140 0.38 -7.75 8.83
CA THR A 140 -0.78 -8.33 9.53
C THR A 140 -1.77 -8.95 8.57
N ASP A 141 -2.49 -9.95 9.05
CA ASP A 141 -3.66 -10.47 8.37
C ASP A 141 -4.80 -9.42 8.43
N HIS A 142 -5.86 -9.61 7.66
CA HIS A 142 -7.03 -8.75 7.71
C HIS A 142 -8.33 -9.53 7.45
N VAL A 143 -9.46 -8.90 7.70
CA VAL A 143 -10.77 -9.45 7.37
C VAL A 143 -11.34 -8.73 6.17
N GLN A 144 -11.59 -9.44 5.08
CA GLN A 144 -12.33 -8.91 3.94
C GLN A 144 -13.83 -8.98 4.24
N CYS A 145 -14.51 -7.85 4.09
CA CYS A 145 -15.93 -7.72 4.39
C CYS A 145 -16.73 -7.42 3.12
N THR A 146 -17.66 -8.28 2.79
CA THR A 146 -18.71 -8.02 1.80
C THR A 146 -20.04 -7.84 2.54
N ALA A 147 -21.12 -7.46 1.81
CA ALA A 147 -22.46 -7.38 2.40
C ALA A 147 -22.94 -8.73 3.00
N ARG A 148 -22.37 -9.85 2.59
CA ARG A 148 -22.84 -11.21 2.91
C ARG A 148 -21.84 -12.06 3.70
N ALA A 149 -20.56 -11.71 3.71
CA ALA A 149 -19.53 -12.56 4.28
C ALA A 149 -18.34 -11.76 4.84
N ARG A 150 -17.68 -12.36 5.85
CA ARG A 150 -16.37 -11.94 6.36
C ARG A 150 -15.40 -13.09 6.15
N THR A 151 -14.27 -12.80 5.52
CA THR A 151 -13.25 -13.81 5.18
C THR A 151 -11.88 -13.32 5.63
N VAL A 152 -11.15 -14.13 6.37
CA VAL A 152 -9.78 -13.81 6.77
C VAL A 152 -8.86 -13.95 5.55
N SER A 153 -8.18 -12.86 5.22
CA SER A 153 -7.10 -12.84 4.24
C SER A 153 -5.75 -12.84 4.97
N ARG A 154 -4.94 -13.81 4.67
CA ARG A 154 -3.66 -14.02 5.36
C ARG A 154 -2.50 -13.53 4.52
N VAL A 155 -1.51 -12.93 5.18
CA VAL A 155 -0.20 -12.70 4.56
C VAL A 155 0.36 -14.04 4.08
N PRO A 156 0.75 -14.19 2.81
CA PRO A 156 1.23 -15.47 2.27
C PRO A 156 2.66 -15.74 2.72
N HIS A 157 2.83 -16.02 4.01
CA HIS A 157 4.08 -16.40 4.66
C HIS A 157 3.83 -17.36 5.80
N GLY A 158 4.56 -18.46 5.86
CA GLY A 158 4.31 -19.54 6.84
C GLY A 158 4.79 -19.24 8.25
N ARG A 159 5.88 -18.48 8.40
CA ARG A 159 6.48 -18.16 9.72
C ARG A 159 5.76 -16.96 10.32
N ARG A 160 5.32 -17.08 11.58
CA ARG A 160 4.60 -16.05 12.31
C ARG A 160 5.31 -15.68 13.61
N GLY A 161 5.30 -14.39 13.97
CA GLY A 161 5.92 -13.91 15.20
C GLY A 161 7.46 -14.05 15.24
N VAL A 162 8.10 -14.19 14.08
CA VAL A 162 9.55 -14.36 13.96
C VAL A 162 10.11 -13.24 13.12
N VAL A 163 11.10 -12.55 13.65
CA VAL A 163 11.85 -11.51 12.91
C VAL A 163 12.78 -12.16 11.91
N MET A 164 12.78 -11.68 10.67
CA MET A 164 13.56 -12.25 9.57
C MET A 164 14.01 -11.15 8.58
N ASP A 165 14.92 -11.50 7.67
CA ASP A 165 15.25 -10.68 6.51
C ASP A 165 14.03 -10.61 5.57
N PRO A 166 13.50 -9.41 5.25
CA PRO A 166 12.36 -9.29 4.37
C PRO A 166 12.65 -9.79 2.94
N ARG A 167 13.90 -9.84 2.50
CA ARG A 167 14.28 -10.37 1.18
C ARG A 167 13.93 -11.85 1.03
N GLU A 168 14.04 -12.64 2.11
CA GLU A 168 13.65 -14.06 2.11
C GLU A 168 12.16 -14.23 1.80
N ALA A 169 11.31 -13.25 2.15
CA ALA A 169 9.86 -13.30 1.95
C ALA A 169 9.41 -12.85 0.57
N ILE A 170 10.34 -12.46 -0.32
CA ILE A 170 10.07 -12.23 -1.74
C ILE A 170 9.90 -13.57 -2.46
N LEU A 171 10.60 -14.60 -2.00
CA LEU A 171 10.71 -15.92 -2.62
C LEU A 171 9.79 -16.97 -1.96
N PRO A 172 9.56 -18.11 -2.64
CA PRO A 172 10.03 -18.50 -3.96
C PRO A 172 9.26 -17.85 -5.12
N ALA A 173 9.84 -17.88 -6.32
CA ALA A 173 9.27 -17.21 -7.49
C ALA A 173 7.95 -17.84 -7.97
N ASP A 174 7.77 -19.14 -7.80
CA ASP A 174 6.65 -19.95 -8.32
C ASP A 174 5.36 -19.86 -7.50
N ARG A 175 5.37 -19.19 -6.34
CA ARG A 175 4.24 -19.07 -5.41
C ARG A 175 3.87 -17.63 -5.13
N THR A 176 2.68 -17.45 -4.54
CA THR A 176 2.29 -16.19 -3.89
C THR A 176 3.10 -16.00 -2.61
N THR A 177 3.70 -14.83 -2.45
CA THR A 177 4.59 -14.48 -1.34
C THR A 177 4.23 -13.12 -0.74
N SER A 178 4.95 -12.64 0.27
CA SER A 178 4.66 -11.41 0.99
C SER A 178 4.56 -10.17 0.07
N VAL A 179 5.34 -10.10 -1.00
CA VAL A 179 5.29 -8.98 -1.96
C VAL A 179 4.04 -8.98 -2.85
N ASP A 180 3.33 -10.11 -2.95
CA ASP A 180 2.06 -10.19 -3.65
C ASP A 180 0.88 -9.67 -2.80
N TYR A 181 1.08 -9.53 -1.48
CA TYR A 181 0.12 -8.99 -0.52
C TYR A 181 0.34 -7.49 -0.36
N ALA A 182 0.06 -6.74 -1.42
CA ALA A 182 0.34 -5.32 -1.52
C ALA A 182 -0.81 -4.48 -0.94
N PHE A 183 -0.88 -4.41 0.38
CA PHE A 183 -1.80 -3.59 1.16
C PHE A 183 -0.99 -2.75 2.14
N ALA A 184 -0.79 -1.45 1.87
CA ALA A 184 0.01 -0.57 2.72
C ALA A 184 -0.53 -0.50 4.16
N TRP A 185 -1.85 -0.55 4.33
CA TRP A 185 -2.53 -0.51 5.62
C TRP A 185 -2.43 -1.83 6.42
N ALA A 186 -2.03 -2.95 5.81
CA ALA A 186 -1.90 -4.23 6.50
C ALA A 186 -0.55 -4.37 7.20
N GLY A 187 -0.23 -3.44 8.09
CA GLY A 187 1.03 -3.46 8.83
C GLY A 187 1.31 -2.18 9.60
N ILE A 188 2.46 -2.16 10.26
CA ILE A 188 3.02 -1.02 10.98
C ILE A 188 4.51 -0.91 10.67
N TYR A 189 5.02 0.32 10.59
CA TYR A 189 6.32 0.66 10.04
C TYR A 189 7.07 1.56 11.00
N HIS A 190 8.29 1.20 11.38
CA HIS A 190 9.13 2.04 12.22
C HIS A 190 9.56 3.30 11.45
N ARG A 191 9.56 4.46 12.11
CA ARG A 191 9.90 5.76 11.54
C ARG A 191 11.24 5.81 10.82
N ARG A 192 12.25 5.03 11.23
CA ARG A 192 13.52 4.97 10.52
C ARG A 192 13.37 4.64 9.02
N LEU A 193 12.35 3.86 8.65
CA LEU A 193 12.05 3.61 7.24
C LEU A 193 11.55 4.88 6.51
N LEU A 194 10.86 5.78 7.21
CA LEU A 194 10.47 7.09 6.68
C LEU A 194 11.69 8.00 6.52
N ASP A 195 12.54 8.04 7.54
CA ASP A 195 13.77 8.83 7.54
C ASP A 195 14.75 8.36 6.43
N ASP A 196 14.76 7.05 6.12
CA ASP A 196 15.49 6.44 5.00
C ASP A 196 14.78 6.61 3.62
N GLY A 197 13.61 7.28 3.56
CA GLY A 197 12.84 7.52 2.34
C GLY A 197 12.09 6.31 1.78
N LEU A 198 12.00 5.21 2.54
CA LEU A 198 11.39 3.96 2.08
C LEU A 198 9.86 3.94 2.17
N LEU A 199 9.24 4.79 3.00
CA LEU A 199 7.78 4.81 3.17
C LEU A 199 7.04 5.68 2.15
N HIS A 200 7.69 6.63 1.48
CA HIS A 200 7.01 7.46 0.48
C HIS A 200 6.62 6.66 -0.75
N PHE A 201 5.40 6.87 -1.20
CA PHE A 201 4.88 6.32 -2.45
C PHE A 201 5.40 7.12 -3.64
N ARG A 202 5.68 6.46 -4.75
CA ARG A 202 6.08 7.15 -5.97
C ARG A 202 4.89 7.89 -6.59
N HIS A 203 5.15 9.10 -7.06
CA HIS A 203 4.13 9.92 -7.71
C HIS A 203 3.76 9.37 -9.10
N GLY A 204 2.57 9.77 -9.58
CA GLY A 204 2.13 9.52 -10.95
C GLY A 204 1.41 8.19 -11.17
N LEU A 205 1.17 7.40 -10.12
CA LEU A 205 0.32 6.22 -10.16
C LEU A 205 -1.02 6.54 -9.50
N ARG A 206 -2.12 6.33 -10.22
CA ARG A 206 -3.48 6.48 -9.68
C ARG A 206 -4.02 5.20 -9.05
N THR A 207 -3.44 4.06 -9.43
CA THR A 207 -3.72 2.73 -8.87
C THR A 207 -2.43 1.92 -8.82
N ALA A 208 -2.43 0.82 -8.05
CA ALA A 208 -1.31 -0.11 -7.90
C ALA A 208 -0.01 0.54 -7.34
N GLU A 209 -0.10 1.71 -6.71
CA GLU A 209 1.01 2.45 -6.08
C GLU A 209 1.69 1.65 -4.95
N ASP A 210 0.95 0.73 -4.34
CA ASP A 210 1.43 -0.16 -3.29
C ASP A 210 2.34 -1.28 -3.81
N ARG A 211 2.29 -1.62 -5.11
CA ARG A 211 3.13 -2.66 -5.73
C ARG A 211 4.62 -2.33 -5.68
N PRO A 212 5.11 -1.23 -6.28
CA PRO A 212 6.52 -0.88 -6.18
C PRO A 212 6.93 -0.54 -4.75
N TRP A 213 6.00 -0.01 -3.94
CA TRP A 213 6.25 0.34 -2.55
C TRP A 213 6.56 -0.91 -1.70
N ILE A 214 5.75 -1.97 -1.75
CA ILE A 214 5.99 -3.20 -0.98
C ILE A 214 7.24 -3.96 -1.46
N TRP A 215 7.52 -3.96 -2.76
CA TRP A 215 8.73 -4.53 -3.31
C TRP A 215 9.98 -3.82 -2.78
N ARG A 216 9.98 -2.48 -2.79
CA ARG A 216 11.08 -1.67 -2.25
C ARG A 216 11.30 -1.94 -0.77
N LEU A 217 10.24 -1.99 0.05
CA LEU A 217 10.34 -2.32 1.47
C LEU A 217 11.01 -3.68 1.70
N HIS A 218 10.60 -4.71 0.96
CA HIS A 218 11.18 -6.04 1.12
C HIS A 218 12.63 -6.14 0.62
N ARG A 219 13.04 -5.31 -0.32
CA ARG A 219 14.43 -5.28 -0.80
C ARG A 219 15.37 -4.47 0.08
N GLU A 220 14.88 -3.39 0.68
CA GLU A 220 15.73 -2.38 1.31
C GLU A 220 15.67 -2.37 2.84
N ALA A 221 14.56 -2.77 3.47
CA ALA A 221 14.47 -2.85 4.93
C ALA A 221 15.34 -3.99 5.48
N LYS A 222 15.75 -3.88 6.75
CA LYS A 222 16.68 -4.83 7.38
C LYS A 222 15.97 -5.98 8.09
N SER A 223 14.73 -5.75 8.55
CA SER A 223 14.01 -6.75 9.35
C SER A 223 12.50 -6.57 9.25
N PHE A 224 11.78 -7.68 9.23
CA PHE A 224 10.33 -7.66 9.33
C PHE A 224 9.80 -8.90 10.04
N ALA A 225 8.52 -8.88 10.39
CA ALA A 225 7.82 -10.07 10.84
C ALA A 225 6.39 -10.08 10.30
N VAL A 226 5.79 -11.28 10.28
CA VAL A 226 4.38 -11.48 9.97
C VAL A 226 3.67 -11.95 11.21
N VAL A 227 2.52 -11.36 11.54
CA VAL A 227 1.70 -11.74 12.69
C VAL A 227 0.24 -11.97 12.30
N GLY A 228 -0.46 -12.80 13.07
CA GLY A 228 -1.83 -13.23 12.80
C GLY A 228 -2.92 -12.24 13.26
N LEU A 229 -2.59 -10.96 13.48
CA LEU A 229 -3.57 -9.95 13.89
C LEU A 229 -4.55 -9.65 12.77
N THR A 230 -5.85 -9.66 13.07
CA THR A 230 -6.95 -9.48 12.10
C THR A 230 -7.84 -8.27 12.43
N GLY A 231 -7.25 -7.21 12.94
CA GLY A 231 -8.00 -6.04 13.41
C GLY A 231 -8.42 -5.04 12.33
N VAL A 232 -7.97 -5.17 11.08
CA VAL A 232 -8.45 -4.34 9.97
C VAL A 232 -9.57 -5.07 9.23
N PHE A 233 -10.70 -4.38 9.05
CA PHE A 233 -11.84 -4.84 8.26
C PHE A 233 -11.87 -4.09 6.94
N TYR A 234 -11.44 -4.79 5.88
CA TYR A 234 -11.37 -4.27 4.52
C TYR A 234 -12.70 -4.41 3.80
N ARG A 235 -13.31 -3.29 3.43
CA ARG A 235 -14.59 -3.25 2.74
C ARG A 235 -14.46 -3.61 1.27
N ARG A 236 -15.27 -4.58 0.83
CA ARG A 236 -15.34 -5.01 -0.57
C ARG A 236 -16.71 -4.70 -1.16
N GLY A 237 -16.73 -4.46 -2.48
CA GLY A 237 -17.99 -4.15 -3.19
C GLY A 237 -18.43 -2.71 -3.10
N VAL A 238 -17.55 -1.80 -2.69
CA VAL A 238 -17.76 -0.35 -2.77
C VAL A 238 -17.71 0.07 -4.24
N ALA A 239 -18.77 0.71 -4.74
CA ALA A 239 -18.86 1.07 -6.17
C ALA A 239 -17.76 2.05 -6.61
N SER A 240 -17.33 2.94 -5.71
CA SER A 240 -16.25 3.92 -5.92
C SER A 240 -14.84 3.34 -5.69
N SER A 241 -14.71 2.06 -5.31
CA SER A 241 -13.42 1.45 -5.00
C SER A 241 -12.50 1.44 -6.21
N LEU A 242 -11.28 1.91 -6.04
CA LEU A 242 -10.23 1.88 -7.06
C LEU A 242 -9.97 0.47 -7.62
N THR A 243 -10.25 -0.58 -6.86
CA THR A 243 -10.09 -1.98 -7.32
C THR A 243 -11.21 -2.44 -8.26
N GLN A 244 -12.33 -1.70 -8.35
CA GLN A 244 -13.52 -2.06 -9.12
C GLN A 244 -13.66 -1.27 -10.43
N ILE A 245 -13.00 -0.11 -10.55
CA ILE A 245 -13.08 0.71 -11.76
C ILE A 245 -12.57 -0.04 -12.98
N GLY A 246 -13.21 0.19 -14.13
CA GLY A 246 -12.84 -0.43 -15.42
C GLY A 246 -12.20 0.55 -16.40
N ASP A 247 -11.76 1.72 -15.94
CA ASP A 247 -11.20 2.78 -16.77
C ASP A 247 -9.67 2.73 -16.90
N VAL A 248 -9.12 3.73 -17.60
CA VAL A 248 -7.69 3.82 -17.93
C VAL A 248 -6.79 3.85 -16.70
N ARG A 249 -7.25 4.33 -15.55
CA ARG A 249 -6.46 4.38 -14.30
C ARG A 249 -5.98 3.00 -13.86
N GLN A 250 -6.77 1.96 -14.16
CA GLN A 250 -6.38 0.58 -13.86
C GLN A 250 -5.17 0.09 -14.66
N LEU A 251 -4.78 0.78 -15.74
CA LEU A 251 -3.62 0.42 -16.54
C LEU A 251 -2.29 0.83 -15.88
N ASP A 252 -2.35 1.63 -14.80
CA ASP A 252 -1.16 2.03 -14.04
C ASP A 252 -0.39 0.84 -13.44
N PHE A 253 -1.03 -0.34 -13.29
CA PHE A 253 -0.30 -1.53 -12.88
C PHE A 253 0.88 -1.86 -13.82
N ILE A 254 0.78 -1.50 -15.11
CA ILE A 254 1.86 -1.70 -16.08
C ILE A 254 3.05 -0.82 -15.71
N ARG A 255 2.81 0.48 -15.45
CA ARG A 255 3.86 1.41 -15.02
C ARG A 255 4.44 1.03 -13.66
N ALA A 256 3.58 0.57 -12.73
CA ALA A 256 3.99 0.11 -11.42
C ALA A 256 4.94 -1.10 -11.50
N PHE A 257 4.62 -2.09 -12.34
CA PHE A 257 5.50 -3.24 -12.55
C PHE A 257 6.72 -2.94 -13.41
N ASP A 258 6.64 -2.03 -14.38
CA ASP A 258 7.83 -1.53 -15.08
C ASP A 258 8.85 -0.95 -14.08
N GLN A 259 8.39 -0.21 -13.05
CA GLN A 259 9.26 0.27 -11.96
C GLN A 259 9.83 -0.89 -11.13
N VAL A 260 9.00 -1.88 -10.76
CA VAL A 260 9.48 -3.07 -10.02
C VAL A 260 10.57 -3.80 -10.82
N ILE A 261 10.37 -4.01 -12.11
CA ILE A 261 11.35 -4.67 -12.98
C ILE A 261 12.64 -3.84 -13.06
N ASP A 262 12.54 -2.52 -13.32
CA ASP A 262 13.70 -1.64 -13.39
C ASP A 262 14.52 -1.63 -12.09
N GLU A 263 13.85 -1.50 -10.95
CA GLU A 263 14.51 -1.50 -9.65
C GLU A 263 15.11 -2.87 -9.29
N THR A 264 14.39 -3.96 -9.62
CA THR A 264 14.87 -5.33 -9.32
C THR A 264 16.02 -5.74 -10.23
N SER A 265 16.04 -5.29 -11.49
CA SER A 265 17.14 -5.59 -12.43
C SER A 265 18.47 -4.94 -12.03
N LYS A 266 18.43 -3.90 -11.19
CA LYS A 266 19.61 -3.20 -10.65
C LYS A 266 19.98 -3.66 -9.25
N ASP A 267 19.22 -4.59 -8.69
CA ASP A 267 19.44 -5.09 -7.35
C ASP A 267 20.66 -6.03 -7.28
N ARG A 268 21.33 -6.07 -6.13
CA ARG A 268 22.48 -6.98 -5.90
C ARG A 268 22.12 -8.47 -6.05
N ASP A 269 20.85 -8.82 -5.82
CA ASP A 269 20.32 -10.19 -5.95
C ASP A 269 19.38 -10.30 -7.17
N ALA A 270 19.64 -9.52 -8.24
CA ALA A 270 18.81 -9.45 -9.44
C ALA A 270 18.50 -10.84 -10.02
N ASP A 271 19.52 -11.69 -10.15
CA ASP A 271 19.40 -13.06 -10.71
C ASP A 271 18.36 -13.91 -9.94
N THR A 272 18.21 -13.68 -8.65
CA THR A 272 17.28 -14.42 -7.78
C THR A 272 15.89 -13.76 -7.72
N LEU A 273 15.82 -12.43 -7.70
CA LEU A 273 14.57 -11.68 -7.46
C LEU A 273 13.81 -11.38 -8.75
N LEU A 274 14.53 -11.15 -9.87
CA LEU A 274 13.90 -10.80 -11.14
C LEU A 274 12.95 -11.87 -11.69
N PRO A 275 13.24 -13.18 -11.58
CA PRO A 275 12.28 -14.23 -11.94
C PRO A 275 10.94 -14.10 -11.22
N LYS A 276 10.94 -13.77 -9.93
CA LYS A 276 9.72 -13.52 -9.16
C LYS A 276 8.97 -12.29 -9.67
N ALA A 277 9.67 -11.18 -9.90
CA ALA A 277 9.07 -9.94 -10.40
C ALA A 277 8.41 -10.15 -11.78
N VAL A 278 9.12 -10.79 -12.72
CA VAL A 278 8.61 -11.10 -14.06
C VAL A 278 7.41 -12.02 -14.00
N ARG A 279 7.47 -13.08 -13.20
CA ARG A 279 6.36 -14.02 -13.04
C ARG A 279 5.11 -13.35 -12.45
N THR A 280 5.27 -12.53 -11.40
CA THR A 280 4.15 -11.77 -10.81
C THR A 280 3.57 -10.79 -11.82
N TYR A 281 4.39 -10.07 -12.58
CA TYR A 281 3.93 -9.18 -13.64
C TYR A 281 3.12 -9.91 -14.71
N CYS A 282 3.62 -11.04 -15.20
CA CYS A 282 2.91 -11.90 -16.14
C CYS A 282 1.54 -12.37 -15.59
N ALA A 283 1.49 -12.75 -14.31
CA ALA A 283 0.24 -13.17 -13.66
C ALA A 283 -0.78 -12.03 -13.59
N ILE A 284 -0.35 -10.82 -13.25
CA ILE A 284 -1.21 -9.63 -13.18
C ILE A 284 -1.70 -9.21 -14.58
N ILE A 285 -0.83 -9.20 -15.59
CA ILE A 285 -1.25 -8.98 -16.98
C ILE A 285 -2.35 -9.98 -17.38
N SER A 286 -2.12 -11.26 -17.13
CA SER A 286 -3.11 -12.31 -17.45
C SER A 286 -4.43 -12.10 -16.72
N HIS A 287 -4.41 -11.74 -15.44
CA HIS A 287 -5.61 -11.45 -14.65
C HIS A 287 -6.41 -10.29 -15.25
N HIS A 288 -5.78 -9.18 -15.58
CA HIS A 288 -6.47 -8.04 -16.17
C HIS A 288 -7.05 -8.34 -17.56
N LEU A 289 -6.35 -9.12 -18.38
CA LEU A 289 -6.82 -9.53 -19.70
C LEU A 289 -8.08 -10.42 -19.65
N THR A 290 -8.31 -11.13 -18.54
CA THR A 290 -9.45 -12.06 -18.37
C THR A 290 -10.54 -11.55 -17.45
N SER A 291 -10.34 -10.37 -16.81
CA SER A 291 -11.28 -9.85 -15.80
C SER A 291 -12.66 -9.45 -16.37
N GLY A 292 -12.76 -9.21 -17.67
CA GLY A 292 -14.01 -8.80 -18.33
C GLY A 292 -14.54 -7.40 -17.95
N ARG A 293 -13.85 -6.66 -17.08
CA ARG A 293 -14.33 -5.41 -16.49
C ARG A 293 -14.07 -4.15 -17.31
N PHE A 294 -13.18 -4.25 -18.30
CA PHE A 294 -12.75 -3.07 -19.07
C PHE A 294 -13.67 -2.78 -20.24
N GLU A 295 -13.95 -1.52 -20.47
CA GLU A 295 -14.58 -1.05 -21.68
C GLU A 295 -13.77 -1.42 -22.93
N PRO A 296 -14.40 -1.59 -24.11
CA PRO A 296 -13.69 -2.06 -25.32
C PRO A 296 -12.47 -1.26 -25.71
N GLN A 297 -12.50 0.09 -25.53
CA GLN A 297 -11.34 0.95 -25.81
C GLN A 297 -10.20 0.71 -24.83
N VAL A 298 -10.49 0.69 -23.52
CA VAL A 298 -9.52 0.43 -22.47
C VAL A 298 -8.94 -0.98 -22.61
N ALA A 299 -9.75 -1.97 -22.95
CA ALA A 299 -9.29 -3.33 -23.21
C ALA A 299 -8.34 -3.43 -24.43
N ARG A 300 -8.53 -2.60 -25.47
CA ARG A 300 -7.56 -2.48 -26.58
C ARG A 300 -6.23 -1.89 -26.12
N THR A 301 -6.28 -0.81 -25.37
CA THR A 301 -5.11 -0.14 -24.77
C THR A 301 -4.35 -1.10 -23.84
N LEU A 302 -5.06 -1.81 -22.95
CA LEU A 302 -4.50 -2.84 -22.08
C LEU A 302 -3.71 -3.89 -22.88
N ARG A 303 -4.29 -4.41 -23.97
CA ARG A 303 -3.59 -5.41 -24.82
C ARG A 303 -2.34 -4.84 -25.47
N ALA A 304 -2.39 -3.60 -25.97
CA ALA A 304 -1.25 -2.96 -26.60
C ALA A 304 -0.12 -2.69 -25.60
N MET A 305 -0.44 -2.10 -24.44
CA MET A 305 0.52 -1.81 -23.39
C MET A 305 1.12 -3.10 -22.81
N SER A 306 0.32 -4.13 -22.57
CA SER A 306 0.80 -5.43 -22.07
C SER A 306 1.71 -6.12 -23.08
N ALA A 307 1.40 -6.06 -24.39
CA ALA A 307 2.27 -6.60 -25.43
C ALA A 307 3.63 -5.89 -25.47
N ALA A 308 3.63 -4.56 -25.35
CA ALA A 308 4.86 -3.76 -25.26
C ALA A 308 5.66 -4.09 -24.00
N ALA A 309 5.00 -4.21 -22.85
CA ALA A 309 5.64 -4.60 -21.59
C ALA A 309 6.33 -5.96 -21.70
N LEU A 310 5.63 -6.99 -22.18
CA LEU A 310 6.20 -8.34 -22.36
C LEU A 310 7.41 -8.37 -23.32
N LYS A 311 7.51 -7.44 -24.27
CA LYS A 311 8.66 -7.33 -25.17
C LYS A 311 9.89 -6.70 -24.52
N ARG A 312 9.69 -5.86 -23.50
CA ARG A 312 10.78 -5.22 -22.74
C ARG A 312 11.41 -6.13 -21.69
N LEU A 313 10.68 -7.18 -21.26
CA LEU A 313 11.20 -8.12 -20.26
C LEU A 313 12.40 -8.92 -20.80
N PRO A 314 13.41 -9.25 -19.96
CA PRO A 314 14.51 -10.13 -20.33
C PRO A 314 13.98 -11.46 -20.87
N SER A 315 14.46 -11.86 -22.06
CA SER A 315 13.82 -12.93 -22.82
C SER A 315 13.95 -14.30 -22.18
N ASP A 316 15.09 -14.59 -21.59
CA ASP A 316 15.39 -15.82 -20.83
C ASP A 316 14.50 -15.93 -19.59
N VAL A 317 14.51 -14.91 -18.73
CA VAL A 317 13.66 -14.85 -17.51
C VAL A 317 12.18 -14.95 -17.85
N LEU A 318 11.74 -14.31 -18.96
CA LEU A 318 10.33 -14.40 -19.38
C LEU A 318 9.98 -15.81 -19.87
N VAL A 319 10.86 -16.50 -20.59
CA VAL A 319 10.63 -17.89 -21.03
C VAL A 319 10.43 -18.78 -19.80
N ASP A 320 11.35 -18.73 -18.85
CA ASP A 320 11.28 -19.53 -17.60
C ASP A 320 10.02 -19.22 -16.79
N ALA A 321 9.66 -17.94 -16.68
CA ALA A 321 8.43 -17.53 -15.99
C ALA A 321 7.18 -18.09 -16.69
N LEU A 322 7.11 -18.08 -18.02
CA LEU A 322 5.99 -18.62 -18.77
C LEU A 322 5.91 -20.14 -18.70
N ASP A 323 7.07 -20.83 -18.69
CA ASP A 323 7.14 -22.30 -18.57
C ASP A 323 6.70 -22.79 -17.19
N SER A 324 6.85 -21.96 -16.16
CA SER A 324 6.39 -22.23 -14.79
C SER A 324 4.89 -21.95 -14.56
N MET A 325 4.17 -21.41 -15.55
CA MET A 325 2.73 -21.10 -15.47
C MET A 325 1.88 -22.24 -16.07
N ASP A 326 0.57 -22.21 -15.76
CA ASP A 326 -0.38 -23.07 -16.46
C ASP A 326 -0.38 -22.78 -17.98
N THR A 327 -0.62 -23.84 -18.76
CA THR A 327 -0.53 -23.83 -20.23
C THR A 327 -1.41 -22.77 -20.89
N GLU A 328 -2.63 -22.53 -20.36
CA GLU A 328 -3.54 -21.56 -20.93
C GLU A 328 -3.03 -20.14 -20.77
N ARG A 329 -2.59 -19.78 -19.55
CA ARG A 329 -2.02 -18.46 -19.23
C ARG A 329 -0.76 -18.21 -20.04
N ALA A 330 0.17 -19.16 -20.04
CA ALA A 330 1.42 -19.07 -20.79
C ALA A 330 1.17 -18.88 -22.30
N SER A 331 0.27 -19.67 -22.88
CA SER A 331 -0.10 -19.59 -24.30
C SER A 331 -0.73 -18.24 -24.67
N ARG A 332 -1.58 -17.67 -23.80
CA ARG A 332 -2.18 -16.34 -23.96
C ARG A 332 -1.11 -15.25 -24.00
N LEU A 333 -0.17 -15.27 -23.08
CA LEU A 333 0.90 -14.28 -22.99
C LEU A 333 1.91 -14.40 -24.14
N ARG A 334 2.27 -15.62 -24.58
CA ARG A 334 3.09 -15.84 -25.76
C ARG A 334 2.44 -15.29 -27.03
N ARG A 335 1.14 -15.53 -27.24
CA ARG A 335 0.39 -14.94 -28.38
C ARG A 335 0.36 -13.43 -28.30
N LEU A 336 0.17 -12.86 -27.11
CA LEU A 336 0.15 -11.41 -26.90
C LEU A 336 1.51 -10.76 -27.24
N ARG A 337 2.62 -11.34 -26.79
CA ARG A 337 3.99 -10.86 -27.08
C ARG A 337 4.30 -10.79 -28.57
N ARG A 338 3.75 -11.76 -29.37
CA ARG A 338 3.99 -11.84 -30.83
C ARG A 338 3.21 -10.80 -31.64
N ARG A 339 2.23 -10.10 -31.04
CA ARG A 339 1.45 -9.10 -31.78
C ARG A 339 2.36 -7.96 -32.27
N PRO A 340 2.23 -7.53 -33.55
CA PRO A 340 2.92 -6.34 -34.03
C PRO A 340 2.48 -5.14 -33.20
N ALA A 341 3.39 -4.17 -33.02
CA ALA A 341 3.02 -2.89 -32.43
C ALA A 341 1.93 -2.24 -33.33
N PRO A 342 0.91 -1.60 -32.75
CA PRO A 342 -0.06 -0.86 -33.55
C PRO A 342 0.70 0.20 -34.36
N LEU A 343 0.48 0.22 -35.67
CA LEU A 343 0.98 1.27 -36.55
C LEU A 343 0.39 2.61 -36.09
N GLY A 344 1.20 3.48 -35.54
CA GLY A 344 0.86 4.86 -35.22
C GLY A 344 0.13 5.06 -33.88
N SER A 345 0.89 5.10 -32.78
CA SER A 345 0.55 5.95 -31.64
C SER A 345 1.87 6.42 -31.00
N ARG A 346 2.33 7.60 -31.42
CA ARG A 346 3.08 8.45 -30.49
C ARG A 346 2.10 8.74 -29.37
N VAL A 347 2.32 8.17 -28.20
CA VAL A 347 1.68 8.62 -26.97
C VAL A 347 2.30 9.99 -26.73
N GLU A 348 1.55 11.05 -27.04
CA GLU A 348 1.86 12.38 -26.55
C GLU A 348 1.96 12.27 -25.02
N GLU A 349 3.11 12.65 -24.51
CA GLU A 349 3.33 12.95 -23.11
C GLU A 349 2.40 14.11 -22.75
N ALA A 350 1.25 13.78 -22.20
CA ALA A 350 0.42 14.78 -21.54
C ALA A 350 0.98 14.96 -20.12
N ALA A 351 1.54 16.16 -19.91
CA ALA A 351 2.06 16.72 -18.68
C ALA A 351 1.03 16.71 -17.52
#